data_5b3ee114dd6923ebc60c63910126c286
#
_entry.id   5b3ee114dd6923ebc60c63910126c286
#
_cell.length_a   1.000
_cell.length_b   1.000
_cell.length_c   1.000
_cell.angle_alpha   90.00
_cell.angle_beta   90.00
_cell.angle_gamma   90.00
#
_symmetry.space_group_name_H-M   'P 1'
#
loop_
_entity.id
_entity.type
_entity.pdbx_description
1 polymer ?
#
loop_
_entity_poly.entity_id
_entity_poly.type
_entity_poly.pdbx_seq_one_letter_code
_entity_poly.pdbx_strand_id
1 'polypeptide(L)'
;AIALFGAFAVGSVIACALIGPTALGSLTVAMMVASFSSATIDIACDGHAVESFAERDRGWANAAQVGGAYLGSAIGGGIFLILIDHWGWQPATLVMACALVALAAPFLLTPDGAVAARQDKPPQSLKQALKRPEIRSGLALVALYVLGQKVSMLLVGPFLVDAGLSLTAIGTLNGLGVTALGLTGALGGGWILRRIGAYRVMGWTLGIQMLVMLAFA
;
A
#
# COMPACT_ATOMS: atom_id res chain seq x y z
N ALA A 1 -16.37 -8.58 6.89
CA ALA A 1 -15.94 -7.47 6.02
C ALA A 1 -14.79 -7.90 5.10
N ILE A 2 -13.67 -8.43 5.64
CA ILE A 2 -12.44 -8.75 4.86
C ILE A 2 -12.72 -9.76 3.74
N ALA A 3 -13.46 -10.86 4.01
CA ALA A 3 -13.78 -11.86 2.99
C ALA A 3 -14.61 -11.27 1.83
N LEU A 4 -15.60 -10.42 2.14
CA LEU A 4 -16.45 -9.77 1.14
C LEU A 4 -15.62 -8.83 0.24
N PHE A 5 -14.85 -7.94 0.84
CA PHE A 5 -14.01 -7.01 0.08
C PHE A 5 -12.84 -7.71 -0.62
N GLY A 6 -12.33 -8.81 -0.04
CA GLY A 6 -11.38 -9.69 -0.72
C GLY A 6 -11.95 -10.28 -2.01
N ALA A 7 -13.19 -10.76 -1.98
CA ALA A 7 -13.87 -11.26 -3.17
C ALA A 7 -14.09 -10.15 -4.22
N PHE A 8 -14.46 -8.94 -3.81
CA PHE A 8 -14.54 -7.78 -4.71
C PHE A 8 -13.20 -7.41 -5.32
N ALA A 9 -12.13 -7.42 -4.54
CA ALA A 9 -10.78 -7.13 -5.04
C ALA A 9 -10.37 -8.16 -6.10
N VAL A 10 -10.48 -9.45 -5.80
CA VAL A 10 -10.15 -10.54 -6.74
C VAL A 10 -11.03 -10.48 -7.98
N GLY A 11 -12.36 -10.32 -7.83
CA GLY A 11 -13.30 -10.19 -8.94
C GLY A 11 -12.97 -9.00 -9.85
N SER A 12 -12.56 -7.87 -9.27
CA SER A 12 -12.14 -6.68 -10.03
C SER A 12 -10.84 -6.91 -10.81
N VAL A 13 -9.88 -7.64 -10.24
CA VAL A 13 -8.63 -7.98 -10.94
C VAL A 13 -8.92 -8.95 -12.09
N ILE A 14 -9.80 -9.93 -11.90
CA ILE A 14 -10.27 -10.82 -12.98
C ILE A 14 -10.99 -10.00 -14.07
N ALA A 15 -11.85 -9.07 -13.70
CA ALA A 15 -12.50 -8.16 -14.65
C ALA A 15 -11.46 -7.34 -15.45
N CYS A 16 -10.41 -6.83 -14.80
CA CYS A 16 -9.31 -6.16 -15.50
C CYS A 16 -8.61 -7.06 -16.53
N ALA A 17 -8.45 -8.36 -16.22
CA ALA A 17 -7.86 -9.33 -17.15
C ALA A 17 -8.74 -9.53 -18.41
N LEU A 18 -10.06 -9.59 -18.23
CA LEU A 18 -11.03 -9.84 -19.30
C LEU A 18 -11.31 -8.59 -20.16
N ILE A 19 -11.33 -7.42 -19.52
CA ILE A 19 -11.56 -6.12 -20.19
C ILE A 19 -10.39 -5.77 -21.11
N GLY A 20 -9.17 -6.04 -20.66
CA GLY A 20 -7.95 -5.68 -21.38
C GLY A 20 -7.57 -4.19 -21.26
N PRO A 21 -6.36 -3.81 -21.72
CA PRO A 21 -5.80 -2.47 -21.50
C PRO A 21 -6.38 -1.40 -22.43
N THR A 22 -7.10 -1.77 -23.48
CA THR A 22 -7.64 -0.84 -24.49
C THR A 22 -8.94 -0.17 -24.07
N ALA A 23 -9.75 -0.82 -23.24
CA ALA A 23 -11.04 -0.31 -22.78
C ALA A 23 -10.88 0.54 -21.49
N LEU A 24 -10.23 1.71 -21.62
CA LEU A 24 -9.79 2.55 -20.50
C LEU A 24 -10.90 2.89 -19.51
N GLY A 25 -12.12 3.19 -19.96
CA GLY A 25 -13.22 3.57 -19.07
C GLY A 25 -13.65 2.44 -18.14
N SER A 26 -13.91 1.25 -18.68
CA SER A 26 -14.30 0.08 -17.87
C SER A 26 -13.13 -0.45 -17.03
N LEU A 27 -11.91 -0.38 -17.56
CA LEU A 27 -10.71 -0.72 -16.80
C LEU A 27 -10.56 0.20 -15.58
N THR A 28 -10.73 1.51 -15.75
CA THR A 28 -10.67 2.48 -14.65
C THR A 28 -11.70 2.16 -13.58
N VAL A 29 -12.96 1.85 -13.95
CA VAL A 29 -13.99 1.48 -12.98
C VAL A 29 -13.60 0.22 -12.22
N ALA A 30 -13.11 -0.83 -12.90
CA ALA A 30 -12.66 -2.05 -12.24
C ALA A 30 -11.49 -1.79 -11.27
N MET A 31 -10.53 -0.96 -11.66
CA MET A 31 -9.40 -0.55 -10.80
C MET A 31 -9.85 0.29 -9.60
N MET A 32 -10.87 1.16 -9.76
CA MET A 32 -11.46 1.90 -8.63
C MET A 32 -12.11 0.95 -7.62
N VAL A 33 -12.84 -0.06 -8.08
CA VAL A 33 -13.46 -1.08 -7.20
C VAL A 33 -12.36 -1.88 -6.48
N ALA A 34 -11.31 -2.29 -7.18
CA ALA A 34 -10.16 -2.98 -6.58
C ALA A 34 -9.48 -2.12 -5.51
N SER A 35 -9.22 -0.84 -5.80
CA SER A 35 -8.57 0.09 -4.89
C SER A 35 -9.42 0.38 -3.66
N PHE A 36 -10.73 0.60 -3.84
CA PHE A 36 -11.65 0.79 -2.72
C PHE A 36 -11.73 -0.44 -1.82
N SER A 37 -11.77 -1.63 -2.43
CA SER A 37 -11.78 -2.90 -1.70
C SER A 37 -10.50 -3.10 -0.90
N SER A 38 -9.35 -2.84 -1.52
CA SER A 38 -8.04 -2.93 -0.87
C SER A 38 -7.92 -1.95 0.31
N ALA A 39 -8.30 -0.69 0.13
CA ALA A 39 -8.29 0.30 1.20
C ALA A 39 -9.20 -0.10 2.39
N THR A 40 -10.35 -0.71 2.08
CA THR A 40 -11.27 -1.20 3.12
C THR A 40 -10.69 -2.40 3.88
N ILE A 41 -9.99 -3.29 3.18
CA ILE A 41 -9.27 -4.42 3.80
C ILE A 41 -8.16 -3.90 4.72
N ASP A 42 -7.37 -2.92 4.26
CA ASP A 42 -6.29 -2.31 5.06
C ASP A 42 -6.83 -1.76 6.39
N ILE A 43 -7.91 -0.98 6.35
CA ILE A 43 -8.56 -0.45 7.56
C ILE A 43 -9.03 -1.57 8.49
N ALA A 44 -9.59 -2.64 7.91
CA ALA A 44 -10.08 -3.77 8.71
C ALA A 44 -8.91 -4.57 9.34
N CYS A 45 -7.80 -4.73 8.62
CA CYS A 45 -6.58 -5.37 9.13
C CYS A 45 -5.93 -4.53 10.26
N ASP A 46 -5.87 -3.20 10.08
CA ASP A 46 -5.38 -2.28 11.10
C ASP A 46 -6.21 -2.37 12.38
N GLY A 47 -7.53 -2.32 12.24
CA GLY A 47 -8.45 -2.48 13.36
C GLY A 47 -8.24 -3.81 14.09
N HIS A 48 -8.14 -4.90 13.33
CA HIS A 48 -7.90 -6.22 13.89
C HIS A 48 -6.55 -6.31 14.61
N ALA A 49 -5.50 -5.73 14.04
CA ALA A 49 -4.18 -5.71 14.66
C ALA A 49 -4.18 -4.94 16.00
N VAL A 50 -4.86 -3.78 16.06
CA VAL A 50 -4.98 -2.98 17.29
C VAL A 50 -5.79 -3.70 18.38
N GLU A 51 -6.83 -4.45 17.99
CA GLU A 51 -7.70 -5.17 18.92
C GLU A 51 -7.10 -6.50 19.40
N SER A 52 -6.35 -7.21 18.54
CA SER A 52 -5.86 -8.56 18.81
C SER A 52 -4.49 -8.62 19.47
N PHE A 53 -3.63 -7.61 19.25
CA PHE A 53 -2.28 -7.62 19.78
C PHE A 53 -2.15 -6.79 21.05
N ALA A 54 -1.47 -7.36 22.06
CA ALA A 54 -1.07 -6.61 23.25
C ALA A 54 -0.16 -5.43 22.86
N GLU A 55 -0.15 -4.38 23.66
CA GLU A 55 0.61 -3.14 23.39
C GLU A 55 2.10 -3.41 23.09
N ARG A 56 2.70 -4.36 23.80
CA ARG A 56 4.10 -4.78 23.61
C ARG A 56 4.35 -5.45 22.26
N ASP A 57 3.33 -6.09 21.66
CA ASP A 57 3.45 -6.89 20.42
C ASP A 57 3.01 -6.11 19.17
N ARG A 58 2.43 -4.92 19.34
CA ARG A 58 2.00 -4.05 18.22
C ARG A 58 3.15 -3.64 17.30
N GLY A 59 4.38 -3.57 17.83
CA GLY A 59 5.56 -3.31 17.02
C GLY A 59 5.82 -4.40 15.98
N TRP A 60 5.59 -5.67 16.34
CA TRP A 60 5.70 -6.81 15.42
C TRP A 60 4.58 -6.83 14.39
N ALA A 61 3.33 -6.53 14.79
CA ALA A 61 2.20 -6.41 13.89
C ALA A 61 2.46 -5.32 12.83
N ASN A 62 2.93 -4.15 13.25
CA ASN A 62 3.29 -3.06 12.34
C ASN A 62 4.46 -3.44 11.42
N ALA A 63 5.49 -4.13 11.93
CA ALA A 63 6.61 -4.59 11.11
C ALA A 63 6.16 -5.61 10.05
N ALA A 64 5.27 -6.54 10.40
CA ALA A 64 4.68 -7.49 9.44
C ALA A 64 3.85 -6.78 8.37
N GLN A 65 3.06 -5.78 8.74
CA GLN A 65 2.25 -4.99 7.82
C GLN A 65 3.11 -4.18 6.84
N VAL A 66 4.11 -3.47 7.34
CA VAL A 66 5.06 -2.72 6.50
C VAL A 66 5.84 -3.65 5.59
N GLY A 67 6.34 -4.79 6.12
CA GLY A 67 7.00 -5.82 5.33
C GLY A 67 6.10 -6.40 4.24
N GLY A 68 4.84 -6.70 4.57
CA GLY A 68 3.82 -7.13 3.62
C GLY A 68 3.55 -6.12 2.52
N ALA A 69 3.50 -4.83 2.84
CA ALA A 69 3.33 -3.76 1.87
C ALA A 69 4.50 -3.68 0.87
N TYR A 70 5.75 -3.83 1.34
CA TYR A 70 6.92 -3.87 0.45
C TYR A 70 6.92 -5.12 -0.45
N LEU A 71 6.59 -6.30 0.10
CA LEU A 71 6.47 -7.53 -0.68
C LEU A 71 5.34 -7.41 -1.71
N GLY A 72 4.18 -6.88 -1.31
CA GLY A 72 3.06 -6.61 -2.21
C GLY A 72 3.43 -5.66 -3.34
N SER A 73 4.20 -4.61 -3.04
CA SER A 73 4.71 -3.66 -4.04
C SER A 73 5.71 -4.32 -5.00
N ALA A 74 6.60 -5.17 -4.49
CA ALA A 74 7.54 -5.92 -5.32
C ALA A 74 6.83 -6.88 -6.27
N ILE A 75 5.79 -7.56 -5.81
CA ILE A 75 4.99 -8.48 -6.62
C ILE A 75 4.10 -7.71 -7.60
N GLY A 76 3.28 -6.78 -7.12
CA GLY A 76 2.31 -6.06 -7.92
C GLY A 76 2.91 -4.97 -8.81
N GLY A 77 3.99 -4.32 -8.40
CA GLY A 77 4.68 -3.30 -9.17
C GLY A 77 5.91 -3.79 -9.92
N GLY A 78 6.53 -4.88 -9.45
CA GLY A 78 7.74 -5.44 -10.05
C GLY A 78 7.43 -6.66 -10.92
N ILE A 79 7.08 -7.78 -10.31
CA ILE A 79 6.86 -9.05 -11.00
C ILE A 79 5.73 -8.93 -12.03
N PHE A 80 4.67 -8.20 -11.71
CA PHE A 80 3.55 -7.99 -12.62
C PHE A 80 3.98 -7.32 -13.94
N LEU A 81 4.83 -6.29 -13.88
CA LEU A 81 5.33 -5.64 -15.10
C LEU A 81 6.22 -6.57 -15.94
N ILE A 82 7.05 -7.39 -15.29
CA ILE A 82 7.86 -8.40 -15.96
C ILE A 82 6.95 -9.44 -16.66
N LEU A 83 5.90 -9.89 -15.98
CA LEU A 83 4.94 -10.82 -16.56
C LEU A 83 4.19 -10.22 -17.74
N ILE A 84 3.79 -8.94 -17.68
CA ILE A 84 3.15 -8.26 -18.81
C ILE A 84 4.09 -8.21 -20.01
N ASP A 85 5.34 -7.89 -19.80
CA ASP A 85 6.35 -7.76 -20.86
C ASP A 85 6.56 -9.10 -21.61
N HIS A 86 6.52 -10.24 -20.89
CA HIS A 86 6.78 -11.56 -21.45
C HIS A 86 5.52 -12.31 -21.90
N TRP A 87 4.41 -12.18 -21.17
CA TRP A 87 3.19 -12.97 -21.40
C TRP A 87 2.00 -12.16 -21.85
N GLY A 88 2.12 -10.84 -21.83
CA GLY A 88 1.05 -9.91 -22.13
C GLY A 88 0.08 -9.68 -20.96
N TRP A 89 -0.87 -8.80 -21.18
CA TRP A 89 -1.79 -8.29 -20.15
C TRP A 89 -2.63 -9.36 -19.46
N GLN A 90 -3.35 -10.17 -20.26
CA GLN A 90 -4.37 -11.08 -19.72
C GLN A 90 -3.77 -12.19 -18.85
N PRO A 91 -2.75 -12.97 -19.29
CA PRO A 91 -2.17 -14.01 -18.46
C PRO A 91 -1.49 -13.43 -17.21
N ALA A 92 -0.79 -12.31 -17.34
CA ALA A 92 -0.14 -11.65 -16.21
C ALA A 92 -1.15 -11.24 -15.14
N THR A 93 -2.27 -10.63 -15.54
CA THR A 93 -3.31 -10.19 -14.62
C THR A 93 -4.04 -11.37 -13.96
N LEU A 94 -4.26 -12.48 -14.67
CA LEU A 94 -4.81 -13.70 -14.09
C LEU A 94 -3.87 -14.34 -13.06
N VAL A 95 -2.57 -14.36 -13.32
CA VAL A 95 -1.58 -14.82 -12.32
C VAL A 95 -1.63 -13.97 -11.06
N MET A 96 -1.79 -12.65 -11.19
CA MET A 96 -1.96 -11.78 -10.02
C MET A 96 -3.26 -12.07 -9.26
N ALA A 97 -4.38 -12.34 -9.98
CA ALA A 97 -5.62 -12.76 -9.34
C ALA A 97 -5.45 -14.06 -8.55
N CYS A 98 -4.79 -15.06 -9.14
CA CYS A 98 -4.47 -16.33 -8.45
C CYS A 98 -3.58 -16.09 -7.22
N ALA A 99 -2.57 -15.23 -7.32
CA ALA A 99 -1.70 -14.88 -6.21
C ALA A 99 -2.49 -14.22 -5.06
N LEU A 100 -3.43 -13.31 -5.37
CA LEU A 100 -4.30 -12.70 -4.37
C LEU A 100 -5.17 -13.72 -3.65
N VAL A 101 -5.75 -14.69 -4.38
CA VAL A 101 -6.53 -15.78 -3.79
C VAL A 101 -5.66 -16.65 -2.88
N ALA A 102 -4.46 -17.02 -3.34
CA ALA A 102 -3.53 -17.83 -2.57
C ALA A 102 -3.09 -17.12 -1.27
N LEU A 103 -2.82 -15.81 -1.34
CA LEU A 103 -2.45 -15.01 -0.17
C LEU A 103 -3.63 -14.77 0.79
N ALA A 104 -4.86 -14.72 0.28
CA ALA A 104 -6.06 -14.59 1.12
C ALA A 104 -6.47 -15.92 1.78
N ALA A 105 -6.11 -17.07 1.20
CA ALA A 105 -6.54 -18.39 1.67
C ALA A 105 -6.21 -18.66 3.15
N PRO A 106 -4.99 -18.42 3.67
CA PRO A 106 -4.67 -18.65 5.08
C PRO A 106 -5.56 -17.83 6.01
N PHE A 107 -5.89 -16.61 5.62
CA PHE A 107 -6.75 -15.72 6.39
C PHE A 107 -8.21 -16.22 6.43
N LEU A 108 -8.71 -16.71 5.29
CA LEU A 108 -10.07 -17.25 5.19
C LEU A 108 -10.24 -18.60 5.89
N LEU A 109 -9.15 -19.38 5.98
CA LEU A 109 -9.14 -20.70 6.62
C LEU A 109 -8.87 -20.64 8.12
N THR A 110 -8.39 -19.51 8.63
CA THR A 110 -8.18 -19.33 10.06
C THR A 110 -9.51 -18.98 10.72
N PRO A 111 -10.03 -19.81 11.66
CA PRO A 111 -11.23 -19.45 12.40
C PRO A 111 -11.04 -18.11 13.08
N ASP A 112 -12.09 -17.27 13.08
CA ASP A 112 -12.09 -16.06 13.89
C ASP A 112 -11.78 -16.46 15.33
N GLY A 113 -10.50 -16.30 15.73
CA GLY A 113 -10.09 -16.49 17.11
C GLY A 113 -10.96 -15.58 17.95
N ALA A 114 -11.47 -16.09 19.04
CA ALA A 114 -12.29 -15.30 19.95
C ALA A 114 -11.60 -13.97 20.19
N VAL A 115 -12.14 -12.90 19.60
CA VAL A 115 -11.68 -11.54 19.82
C VAL A 115 -11.64 -11.40 21.33
N ALA A 116 -10.44 -11.26 21.90
CA ALA A 116 -10.25 -11.13 23.33
C ALA A 116 -11.24 -10.08 23.80
N ALA A 117 -12.07 -10.47 24.77
CA ALA A 117 -13.29 -9.78 25.16
C ALA A 117 -13.15 -8.28 25.03
N ARG A 118 -13.95 -7.73 24.13
CA ARG A 118 -14.01 -6.30 23.81
C ARG A 118 -13.92 -5.54 25.11
N GLN A 119 -12.76 -4.94 25.40
CA GLN A 119 -12.66 -4.07 26.55
C GLN A 119 -13.78 -3.03 26.37
N ASP A 120 -14.60 -2.83 27.40
CA ASP A 120 -15.70 -1.86 27.45
C ASP A 120 -15.17 -0.42 27.31
N LYS A 121 -14.53 -0.14 26.18
CA LYS A 121 -14.18 1.23 25.81
C LYS A 121 -15.40 1.82 25.08
N PRO A 122 -15.87 2.98 25.53
CA PRO A 122 -16.99 3.63 24.87
C PRO A 122 -16.67 3.79 23.40
N PRO A 123 -17.66 3.60 22.50
CA PRO A 123 -17.45 3.68 21.06
C PRO A 123 -16.87 5.06 20.70
N GLN A 124 -15.66 5.06 20.19
CA GLN A 124 -14.99 6.29 19.79
C GLN A 124 -15.69 6.82 18.54
N SER A 125 -16.31 7.97 18.67
CA SER A 125 -17.02 8.61 17.57
C SER A 125 -16.04 9.41 16.70
N LEU A 126 -15.92 9.03 15.41
CA LEU A 126 -15.17 9.79 14.41
C LEU A 126 -15.62 11.26 14.37
N LYS A 127 -16.93 11.51 14.53
CA LYS A 127 -17.51 12.87 14.59
C LYS A 127 -16.96 13.68 15.78
N GLN A 128 -16.74 13.05 16.93
CA GLN A 128 -16.13 13.73 18.09
C GLN A 128 -14.64 13.96 17.88
N ALA A 129 -13.92 13.00 17.28
CA ALA A 129 -12.51 13.16 16.95
C ALA A 129 -12.29 14.34 15.98
N LEU A 130 -13.09 14.44 14.92
CA LEU A 130 -13.02 15.52 13.93
C LEU A 130 -13.40 16.92 14.48
N LYS A 131 -14.01 17.00 15.67
CA LYS A 131 -14.25 18.31 16.34
C LYS A 131 -12.98 18.88 16.95
N ARG A 132 -11.95 18.07 17.18
CA ARG A 132 -10.68 18.52 17.77
C ARG A 132 -9.84 19.22 16.71
N PRO A 133 -9.43 20.49 16.90
CA PRO A 133 -8.66 21.24 15.92
C PRO A 133 -7.30 20.58 15.63
N GLU A 134 -6.68 19.95 16.63
CA GLU A 134 -5.40 19.24 16.49
C GLU A 134 -5.51 18.07 15.52
N ILE A 135 -6.62 17.31 15.57
CA ILE A 135 -6.87 16.18 14.65
C ILE A 135 -7.12 16.68 13.25
N ARG A 136 -7.87 17.78 13.10
CA ARG A 136 -8.14 18.36 11.77
C ARG A 136 -6.87 18.89 11.11
N SER A 137 -6.06 19.63 11.85
CA SER A 137 -4.79 20.15 11.33
C SER A 137 -3.81 19.02 11.03
N GLY A 138 -3.73 17.99 11.87
CA GLY A 138 -2.93 16.81 11.62
C GLY A 138 -3.37 16.04 10.36
N LEU A 139 -4.68 15.84 10.18
CA LEU A 139 -5.22 15.20 8.97
C LEU A 139 -4.95 16.02 7.72
N ALA A 140 -5.09 17.34 7.78
CA ALA A 140 -4.80 18.22 6.65
C ALA A 140 -3.32 18.16 6.25
N LEU A 141 -2.42 18.18 7.23
CA LEU A 141 -0.97 18.05 7.01
C LEU A 141 -0.61 16.70 6.38
N VAL A 142 -1.15 15.61 6.92
CA VAL A 142 -0.94 14.25 6.38
C VAL A 142 -1.50 14.13 4.97
N ALA A 143 -2.71 14.64 4.73
CA ALA A 143 -3.32 14.61 3.40
C ALA A 143 -2.46 15.37 2.37
N LEU A 144 -1.99 16.56 2.72
CA LEU A 144 -1.14 17.37 1.84
C LEU A 144 0.20 16.66 1.54
N TYR A 145 0.84 16.09 2.56
CA TYR A 145 2.09 15.34 2.43
C TYR A 145 1.93 14.10 1.54
N VAL A 146 0.91 13.28 1.82
CA VAL A 146 0.65 12.04 1.08
C VAL A 146 0.25 12.32 -0.37
N LEU A 147 -0.57 13.36 -0.61
CA LEU A 147 -0.92 13.78 -1.98
C LEU A 147 0.32 14.15 -2.78
N GLY A 148 1.20 15.01 -2.26
CA GLY A 148 2.42 15.40 -2.94
C GLY A 148 3.32 14.20 -3.27
N GLN A 149 3.53 13.32 -2.30
CA GLN A 149 4.34 12.11 -2.48
C GLN A 149 3.74 11.16 -3.51
N LYS A 150 2.43 10.89 -3.44
CA LYS A 150 1.77 9.94 -4.35
C LYS A 150 1.68 10.46 -5.78
N VAL A 151 1.40 11.75 -5.98
CA VAL A 151 1.41 12.35 -7.33
C VAL A 151 2.78 12.24 -7.96
N SER A 152 3.85 12.56 -7.22
CA SER A 152 5.21 12.43 -7.72
C SER A 152 5.56 10.98 -8.12
N MET A 153 5.21 10.00 -7.29
CA MET A 153 5.45 8.59 -7.58
C MET A 153 4.66 8.08 -8.80
N LEU A 154 3.42 8.56 -8.99
CA LEU A 154 2.59 8.18 -10.14
C LEU A 154 3.17 8.62 -11.48
N LEU A 155 3.90 9.73 -11.51
CA LEU A 155 4.49 10.26 -12.74
C LEU A 155 5.78 9.55 -13.15
N VAL A 156 6.48 8.90 -12.21
CA VAL A 156 7.76 8.23 -12.50
C VAL A 156 7.60 7.07 -13.50
N GLY A 157 6.56 6.25 -13.35
CA GLY A 157 6.31 5.12 -14.25
C GLY A 157 6.15 5.54 -15.71
N PRO A 158 5.17 6.38 -16.06
CA PRO A 158 5.01 6.92 -17.41
C PRO A 158 6.28 7.61 -17.93
N PHE A 159 6.96 8.42 -17.11
CA PHE A 159 8.21 9.07 -17.50
C PHE A 159 9.29 8.07 -17.92
N LEU A 160 9.46 6.96 -17.19
CA LEU A 160 10.43 5.94 -17.55
C LEU A 160 10.07 5.20 -18.84
N VAL A 161 8.78 4.98 -19.11
CA VAL A 161 8.29 4.42 -20.38
C VAL A 161 8.59 5.38 -21.53
N ASP A 162 8.28 6.66 -21.37
CA ASP A 162 8.54 7.70 -22.37
C ASP A 162 10.05 7.88 -22.64
N ALA A 163 10.88 7.63 -21.62
CA ALA A 163 12.34 7.59 -21.74
C ALA A 163 12.86 6.32 -22.45
N GLY A 164 11.98 5.40 -22.86
CA GLY A 164 12.35 4.21 -23.64
C GLY A 164 12.76 2.99 -22.81
N LEU A 165 12.53 2.97 -21.49
CA LEU A 165 12.82 1.80 -20.67
C LEU A 165 11.76 0.70 -20.91
N SER A 166 12.24 -0.56 -20.99
CA SER A 166 11.34 -1.73 -21.08
C SER A 166 10.55 -1.93 -19.78
N LEU A 167 9.37 -2.54 -19.87
CA LEU A 167 8.56 -2.88 -18.71
C LEU A 167 9.32 -3.80 -17.74
N THR A 168 10.15 -4.71 -18.24
CA THR A 168 11.04 -5.54 -17.44
C THR A 168 12.03 -4.70 -16.62
N ALA A 169 12.66 -3.69 -17.22
CA ALA A 169 13.59 -2.81 -16.53
C ALA A 169 12.87 -2.00 -15.43
N ILE A 170 11.70 -1.45 -15.74
CA ILE A 170 10.87 -0.71 -14.79
C ILE A 170 10.40 -1.64 -13.66
N GLY A 171 9.97 -2.85 -13.99
CA GLY A 171 9.56 -3.87 -13.01
C GLY A 171 10.69 -4.27 -12.07
N THR A 172 11.91 -4.41 -12.58
CA THR A 172 13.10 -4.72 -11.78
C THR A 172 13.46 -3.57 -10.84
N LEU A 173 13.41 -2.33 -11.34
CA LEU A 173 13.64 -1.13 -10.51
C LEU A 173 12.59 -1.00 -9.40
N ASN A 174 11.31 -1.17 -9.73
CA ASN A 174 10.23 -1.07 -8.76
C ASN A 174 10.18 -2.27 -7.80
N GLY A 175 10.45 -3.48 -8.28
CA GLY A 175 10.46 -4.68 -7.46
C GLY A 175 11.66 -4.72 -6.52
N LEU A 176 12.85 -4.85 -7.08
CA LEU A 176 14.08 -5.02 -6.29
C LEU A 176 14.60 -3.69 -5.73
N GLY A 177 14.64 -2.64 -6.56
CA GLY A 177 15.20 -1.35 -6.19
C GLY A 177 14.39 -0.68 -5.07
N VAL A 178 13.10 -0.46 -5.28
CA VAL A 178 12.23 0.19 -4.30
C VAL A 178 12.12 -0.65 -3.01
N THR A 179 12.03 -1.98 -3.12
CA THR A 179 11.97 -2.86 -1.94
C THR A 179 13.26 -2.81 -1.14
N ALA A 180 14.42 -2.92 -1.77
CA ALA A 180 15.71 -2.86 -1.08
C ALA A 180 15.94 -1.50 -0.42
N LEU A 181 15.67 -0.40 -1.14
CA LEU A 181 15.79 0.96 -0.61
C LEU A 181 14.76 1.23 0.48
N GLY A 182 13.54 0.72 0.34
CA GLY A 182 12.49 0.84 1.34
C GLY A 182 12.83 0.13 2.65
N LEU A 183 13.33 -1.10 2.57
CA LEU A 183 13.77 -1.86 3.76
C LEU A 183 14.98 -1.20 4.43
N THR A 184 16.00 -0.80 3.67
CA THR A 184 17.17 -0.11 4.21
C THR A 184 16.81 1.24 4.80
N GLY A 185 15.91 1.97 4.15
CA GLY A 185 15.36 3.24 4.65
C GLY A 185 14.56 3.08 5.93
N ALA A 186 13.74 2.02 6.03
CA ALA A 186 12.96 1.74 7.25
C ALA A 186 13.88 1.39 8.44
N LEU A 187 14.88 0.55 8.22
CA LEU A 187 15.84 0.16 9.26
C LEU A 187 16.74 1.34 9.65
N GLY A 188 17.32 2.02 8.69
CA GLY A 188 18.18 3.18 8.91
C GLY A 188 17.41 4.37 9.50
N GLY A 189 16.21 4.64 8.98
CA GLY A 189 15.31 5.68 9.49
C GLY A 189 14.90 5.44 10.94
N GLY A 190 14.57 4.19 11.29
CA GLY A 190 14.28 3.81 12.68
C GLY A 190 15.45 4.04 13.64
N TRP A 191 16.68 3.76 13.20
CA TRP A 191 17.88 4.02 13.98
C TRP A 191 18.13 5.52 14.15
N ILE A 192 18.03 6.30 13.07
CA ILE A 192 18.22 7.77 13.09
C ILE A 192 17.15 8.41 13.97
N LEU A 193 15.89 7.97 13.85
CA LEU A 193 14.75 8.46 14.64
C LEU A 193 15.02 8.38 16.16
N ARG A 194 15.60 7.26 16.62
CA ARG A 194 15.96 7.07 18.03
C ARG A 194 17.08 8.01 18.49
N ARG A 195 17.96 8.42 17.56
CA ARG A 195 19.14 9.27 17.88
C ARG A 195 18.83 10.74 17.92
N ILE A 196 18.07 11.25 16.95
CA ILE A 196 17.89 12.70 16.76
C ILE A 196 16.43 13.18 16.93
N GLY A 197 15.49 12.26 17.12
CA GLY A 197 14.09 12.56 17.38
C GLY A 197 13.24 12.81 16.12
N ALA A 198 11.92 12.59 16.26
CA ALA A 198 10.98 12.55 15.16
C ALA A 198 10.91 13.85 14.34
N TYR A 199 10.82 14.99 15.00
CA TYR A 199 10.64 16.28 14.31
C TYR A 199 11.85 16.65 13.42
N ARG A 200 13.08 16.34 13.88
CA ARG A 200 14.29 16.62 13.09
C ARG A 200 14.38 15.68 11.89
N VAL A 201 14.08 14.39 12.08
CA VAL A 201 14.06 13.40 10.98
C VAL A 201 13.04 13.80 9.93
N MET A 202 11.82 14.18 10.34
CA MET A 202 10.79 14.65 9.40
C MET A 202 11.25 15.89 8.62
N GLY A 203 11.89 16.85 9.28
CA GLY A 203 12.43 18.04 8.60
C GLY A 203 13.51 17.69 7.58
N TRP A 204 14.44 16.79 7.92
CA TRP A 204 15.51 16.37 7.01
C TRP A 204 14.95 15.58 5.82
N THR A 205 14.05 14.63 6.05
CA THR A 205 13.45 13.84 4.97
C THR A 205 12.62 14.70 4.03
N LEU A 206 11.88 15.68 4.53
CA LEU A 206 11.16 16.66 3.70
C LEU A 206 12.14 17.50 2.86
N GLY A 207 13.22 18.01 3.47
CA GLY A 207 14.25 18.79 2.76
C GLY A 207 14.91 17.99 1.64
N ILE A 208 15.30 16.74 1.91
CA ILE A 208 15.89 15.85 0.90
C ILE A 208 14.87 15.56 -0.22
N GLN A 209 13.62 15.29 0.12
CA GLN A 209 12.57 15.03 -0.86
C GLN A 209 12.32 16.24 -1.77
N MET A 210 12.30 17.45 -1.22
CA MET A 210 12.20 18.69 -2.00
C MET A 210 13.39 18.88 -2.95
N LEU A 211 14.61 18.63 -2.47
CA LEU A 211 15.83 18.72 -3.31
C LEU A 211 15.78 17.71 -4.47
N VAL A 212 15.38 16.48 -4.19
CA VAL A 212 15.22 15.45 -5.23
C VAL A 212 14.17 15.86 -6.25
N MET A 213 13.02 16.38 -5.82
CA MET A 213 11.98 16.86 -6.75
C MET A 213 12.45 18.03 -7.62
N LEU A 214 13.21 18.96 -7.05
CA LEU A 214 13.81 20.07 -7.81
C LEU A 214 14.87 19.60 -8.82
N ALA A 215 15.55 18.49 -8.56
CA ALA A 215 16.52 17.91 -9.49
C ALA A 215 15.86 17.20 -10.68
N PHE A 216 14.56 16.83 -10.58
CA PHE A 216 13.77 16.25 -11.66
C PHE A 216 12.98 17.30 -12.48
N ALA A 217 12.91 18.53 -12.02
CA ALA A 217 12.21 19.63 -12.70
C ALA A 217 13.11 20.35 -13.69
#